data_3bdcb51484b1fda312429ca2d8971f3e
#
_entry.id   3bdcb51484b1fda312429ca2d8971f3e
#
_cell.length_a   1.000
_cell.length_b   1.000
_cell.length_c   1.000
_cell.angle_alpha   90.00
_cell.angle_beta   90.00
_cell.angle_gamma   90.00
#
_symmetry.space_group_name_H-M   'P 1'
#
loop_
_entity.id
_entity.type
_entity.pdbx_description
1 polymer ?
#
loop_
_entity_poly.entity_id
_entity_poly.type
_entity_poly.pdbx_seq_one_letter_code
_entity_poly.pdbx_strand_id
1 'polypeptide(L)'
;AKLTWRMKHEQGKSVVTVNNPTPYFVSFNSIELESTGKKYIVDGQMAAPLTETSFTLKTATTTSSGKINYSFINDFGGIINATASLQ
;
A
#
# COMPACT_ATOMS: atom_id res chain seq x y z
N ALA A 1 -8.92 10.69 -4.90
CA ALA A 1 -7.82 10.70 -3.95
C ALA A 1 -6.63 9.98 -4.55
N LYS A 2 -5.47 10.63 -4.54
CA LYS A 2 -4.25 10.07 -5.09
C LYS A 2 -3.35 9.60 -3.96
N LEU A 3 -3.35 8.31 -3.72
CA LEU A 3 -2.41 7.72 -2.79
C LEU A 3 -1.09 7.49 -3.52
N THR A 4 0.01 7.75 -2.84
CA THR A 4 1.34 7.43 -3.35
C THR A 4 1.97 6.38 -2.46
N TRP A 5 2.78 5.51 -3.05
CA TRP A 5 3.32 4.35 -2.37
C TRP A 5 4.83 4.30 -2.52
N ARG A 6 5.52 4.02 -1.43
CA ARG A 6 6.97 3.84 -1.40
C ARG A 6 7.32 2.59 -0.63
N MET A 7 8.51 2.06 -0.88
CA MET A 7 9.01 0.92 -0.15
C MET A 7 10.33 1.27 0.52
N LYS A 8 10.50 0.84 1.76
CA LYS A 8 11.73 1.00 2.53
C LYS A 8 12.18 -0.36 3.03
N HIS A 9 13.49 -0.51 3.19
CA HIS A 9 14.08 -1.70 3.78
C HIS A 9 14.77 -1.26 5.07
N GLU A 10 14.28 -1.73 6.21
CA GLU A 10 14.80 -1.35 7.52
C GLU A 10 15.03 -2.60 8.35
N GLN A 11 16.26 -2.74 8.87
CA GLN A 11 16.60 -3.82 9.82
C GLN A 11 16.16 -5.20 9.33
N GLY A 12 16.39 -5.49 8.06
CA GLY A 12 16.01 -6.77 7.47
C GLY A 12 14.53 -6.93 7.17
N LYS A 13 13.74 -5.87 7.32
CA LYS A 13 12.31 -5.88 7.04
C LYS A 13 11.98 -4.98 5.86
N SER A 14 10.97 -5.36 5.11
CA SER A 14 10.45 -4.54 4.01
C SER A 14 9.18 -3.85 4.47
N VAL A 15 9.13 -2.54 4.30
CA VAL A 15 8.03 -1.70 4.77
C VAL A 15 7.46 -0.94 3.59
N VAL A 16 6.15 -1.06 3.39
CA VAL A 16 5.42 -0.30 2.37
C VAL A 16 4.79 0.90 3.05
N THR A 17 5.06 2.10 2.53
CA THR A 17 4.52 3.33 3.07
C THR A 17 3.56 3.95 2.06
N VAL A 18 2.34 4.24 2.51
CA VAL A 18 1.35 4.94 1.70
C VAL A 18 1.18 6.36 2.23
N ASN A 19 1.18 7.32 1.32
CA ASN A 19 0.87 8.71 1.66
C ASN A 19 -0.56 9.01 1.25
N ASN A 20 -1.36 9.42 2.23
CA ASN A 20 -2.76 9.80 2.00
C ASN A 20 -2.88 11.32 2.14
N PRO A 21 -2.92 12.06 1.02
CA PRO A 21 -3.01 13.51 1.07
C PRO A 21 -4.43 14.03 1.27
N THR A 22 -5.40 13.14 1.44
CA THR A 22 -6.80 13.54 1.60
C THR A 22 -7.13 13.72 3.08
N PRO A 23 -8.20 14.46 3.40
CA PRO A 23 -8.63 14.62 4.80
C PRO A 23 -9.48 13.45 5.31
N TYR A 24 -9.51 12.34 4.59
CA TYR A 24 -10.33 11.19 4.94
C TYR A 24 -9.49 9.96 5.18
N PHE A 25 -9.95 9.07 6.06
CA PHE A 25 -9.38 7.75 6.18
C PHE A 25 -9.67 6.94 4.93
N VAL A 26 -8.70 6.12 4.51
CA VAL A 26 -8.90 5.17 3.42
C VAL A 26 -8.87 3.77 4.03
N SER A 27 -9.97 3.04 3.90
CA SER A 27 -10.08 1.68 4.41
C SER A 27 -9.75 0.71 3.28
N PHE A 28 -8.72 -0.11 3.47
CA PHE A 28 -8.28 -1.06 2.46
C PHE A 28 -8.97 -2.39 2.64
N ASN A 29 -9.44 -2.95 1.52
CA ASN A 29 -9.92 -4.32 1.46
C ASN A 29 -8.76 -5.29 1.21
N SER A 30 -7.82 -4.90 0.35
CA SER A 30 -6.63 -5.70 0.07
C SER A 30 -5.50 -4.80 -0.42
N ILE A 31 -4.27 -5.20 -0.14
CA ILE A 31 -3.07 -4.54 -0.63
C ILE A 31 -2.09 -5.63 -1.05
N GLU A 32 -1.54 -5.51 -2.27
CA GLU A 32 -0.63 -6.50 -2.81
C GLU A 32 0.53 -5.79 -3.52
N LEU A 33 1.76 -6.20 -3.20
CA LEU A 33 2.93 -5.74 -3.94
C LEU A 33 3.23 -6.73 -5.04
N GLU A 34 3.34 -6.24 -6.26
CA GLU A 34 3.71 -7.05 -7.41
C GLU A 34 5.06 -6.58 -7.95
N SER A 35 6.04 -7.47 -7.99
CA SER A 35 7.39 -7.15 -8.44
C SER A 35 8.04 -8.38 -9.06
N THR A 36 8.62 -8.21 -10.23
CA THR A 36 9.36 -9.25 -10.96
C THR A 36 8.60 -10.57 -11.09
N GLY A 37 7.29 -10.47 -11.34
CA GLY A 37 6.43 -11.63 -11.50
C GLY A 37 5.99 -12.29 -10.21
N LYS A 38 6.40 -11.73 -9.06
CA LYS A 38 6.01 -12.25 -7.75
C LYS A 38 5.04 -11.30 -7.09
N LYS A 39 4.15 -11.86 -6.26
CA LYS A 39 3.15 -11.10 -5.55
C LYS A 39 3.31 -11.31 -4.05
N TYR A 40 3.25 -10.22 -3.30
CA TYR A 40 3.40 -10.23 -1.85
C TYR A 40 2.18 -9.57 -1.23
N ILE A 41 1.57 -10.25 -0.26
CA ILE A 41 0.43 -9.68 0.45
C ILE A 41 0.95 -8.66 1.48
N VAL A 42 0.35 -7.49 1.47
CA VAL A 42 0.64 -6.44 2.44
C VAL A 42 -0.47 -6.41 3.46
N ASP A 43 -0.11 -6.59 4.72
CA ASP A 43 -1.08 -6.64 5.81
C ASP A 43 -1.33 -5.22 6.30
N GLY A 44 -2.36 -4.58 5.76
CA GLY A 44 -2.69 -3.21 6.10
C GLY A 44 -4.19 -3.00 6.04
N GLN A 45 -4.71 -2.19 6.95
CA GLN A 45 -6.14 -1.98 7.07
C GLN A 45 -6.59 -0.58 6.71
N MET A 46 -5.81 0.44 7.05
CA MET A 46 -6.29 1.80 6.94
C MET A 46 -5.15 2.79 6.79
N ALA A 47 -5.35 3.80 5.97
CA ALA A 47 -4.44 4.94 5.86
C ALA A 47 -5.07 6.15 6.54
N ALA A 48 -4.36 6.75 7.49
CA ALA A 48 -4.81 7.92 8.20
C ALA A 48 -4.78 9.16 7.29
N PRO A 49 -5.65 10.14 7.52
CA PRO A 49 -5.72 11.33 6.66
C PRO A 49 -4.49 12.24 6.84
N LEU A 50 -4.08 12.86 5.75
CA LEU A 50 -3.04 13.90 5.71
C LEU A 50 -1.72 13.45 6.30
N THR A 51 -1.38 12.16 6.13
CA THR A 51 -0.13 11.62 6.68
C THR A 51 0.30 10.37 5.93
N GLU A 52 1.44 9.84 6.33
CA GLU A 52 1.94 8.57 5.83
C GLU A 52 1.65 7.45 6.83
N THR A 53 1.32 6.29 6.31
CA THR A 53 1.10 5.09 7.11
C THR A 53 1.98 3.97 6.55
N SER A 54 2.66 3.24 7.42
CA SER A 54 3.58 2.19 7.01
C SER A 54 3.06 0.82 7.40
N PHE A 55 3.23 -0.14 6.49
CA PHE A 55 2.86 -1.53 6.70
C PHE A 55 4.08 -2.40 6.46
N THR A 56 4.34 -3.34 7.36
CA THR A 56 5.47 -4.26 7.24
C THR A 56 5.02 -5.48 6.44
N LEU A 57 5.83 -5.87 5.44
CA LEU A 57 5.59 -7.09 4.69
C LEU A 57 5.90 -8.30 5.55
N LYS A 58 5.08 -9.35 5.42
CA LYS A 58 5.34 -10.61 6.12
C LYS A 58 6.57 -11.32 5.58
N THR A 59 6.84 -11.16 4.28
CA THR A 59 8.00 -11.75 3.64
C THR A 59 8.96 -10.64 3.25
N ALA A 60 10.20 -10.73 3.71
CA ALA A 60 11.22 -9.74 3.34
C ALA A 60 11.56 -9.88 1.87
N THR A 61 11.77 -8.76 1.19
CA THR A 61 12.17 -8.73 -0.21
C THR A 61 13.26 -7.69 -0.38
N THR A 62 14.12 -7.90 -1.38
CA THR A 62 15.17 -6.92 -1.69
C THR A 62 14.77 -5.95 -2.79
N THR A 63 13.60 -6.14 -3.39
CA THR A 63 13.14 -5.25 -4.45
C THR A 63 12.70 -3.91 -3.89
N SER A 64 12.97 -2.84 -4.63
CA SER A 64 12.50 -1.51 -4.30
C SER A 64 11.66 -0.94 -5.44
N SER A 65 11.35 -1.74 -6.43
CA SER A 65 10.54 -1.33 -7.58
C SER A 65 9.39 -2.31 -7.75
N GLY A 66 8.34 -1.85 -8.43
CA GLY A 66 7.16 -2.65 -8.67
C GLY A 66 5.91 -1.81 -8.61
N LYS A 67 4.79 -2.48 -8.41
CA LYS A 67 3.51 -1.78 -8.31
C LYS A 67 2.70 -2.34 -7.15
N ILE A 68 1.80 -1.51 -6.66
CA ILE A 68 0.85 -1.87 -5.62
C ILE A 68 -0.52 -2.02 -6.26
N ASN A 69 -1.10 -3.20 -6.12
CA ASN A 69 -2.49 -3.45 -6.49
C ASN A 69 -3.29 -3.42 -5.19
N TYR A 70 -4.20 -2.49 -5.09
CA TYR A 70 -4.96 -2.35 -3.85
C TYR A 70 -6.43 -2.13 -4.15
N SER A 71 -7.26 -2.47 -3.18
CA SER A 71 -8.68 -2.17 -3.23
C SER A 71 -9.09 -1.51 -1.94
N PHE A 72 -10.00 -0.56 -2.04
CA PHE A 72 -10.47 0.18 -0.89
C PHE A 72 -11.98 0.34 -0.96
N ILE A 73 -12.58 0.66 0.18
CA ILE A 73 -14.02 0.80 0.32
C ILE A 73 -14.38 2.27 0.17
N ASN A 74 -15.28 2.59 -0.79
CA ASN A 74 -15.71 3.96 -0.98
C ASN A 74 -16.84 4.32 0.00
N ASP A 75 -17.31 5.57 -0.09
CA ASP A 75 -18.32 6.09 0.84
C ASP A 75 -19.67 5.39 0.71
N PHE A 76 -19.88 4.67 -0.38
CA PHE A 76 -21.14 3.97 -0.62
C PHE A 76 -21.04 2.49 -0.29
N GLY A 77 -19.93 2.05 0.31
CA GLY A 77 -19.71 0.66 0.65
C GLY A 77 -19.24 -0.21 -0.50
N GLY A 78 -18.98 0.38 -1.66
CA GLY A 78 -18.48 -0.34 -2.81
C GLY A 78 -16.97 -0.51 -2.75
N ILE A 79 -16.46 -1.54 -3.41
CA ILE A 79 -15.03 -1.82 -3.48
C ILE A 79 -14.47 -1.26 -4.78
N ILE A 80 -13.43 -0.45 -4.65
CA ILE A 80 -12.74 0.16 -5.80
C ILE A 80 -11.36 -0.46 -5.91
N ASN A 81 -11.02 -0.97 -7.10
CA ASN A 81 -9.69 -1.52 -7.37
C ASN A 81 -8.80 -0.47 -8.03
N ALA A 82 -7.55 -0.42 -7.61
CA ALA A 82 -6.60 0.55 -8.13
C ALA A 82 -5.20 -0.06 -8.19
N THR A 83 -4.34 0.55 -8.99
CA THR A 83 -2.95 0.15 -9.12
C THR A 83 -2.09 1.41 -9.14
N ALA A 84 -0.97 1.36 -8.43
CA ALA A 84 -0.03 2.47 -8.38
C ALA A 84 1.40 1.94 -8.48
N SER A 85 2.26 2.70 -9.15
CA SER A 85 3.69 2.35 -9.19
C SER A 85 4.37 2.82 -7.92
N LEU A 86 5.33 2.02 -7.44
CA LEU A 86 6.19 2.45 -6.32
C LEU A 86 7.04 3.63 -6.76
N GLN A 87 7.17 4.57 -5.89
CA GLN A 87 8.00 5.76 -6.10
C GLN A 87 9.42 5.58 -5.58
#